data_d50f9e679f0febdcb8aa73b2a312b665
#
_entry.id   d50f9e679f0febdcb8aa73b2a312b665
#
_cell.length_a   1.000
_cell.length_b   1.000
_cell.length_c   1.000
_cell.angle_alpha   90.00
_cell.angle_beta   90.00
_cell.angle_gamma   90.00
#
_symmetry.space_group_name_H-M   'P 1'
#
loop_
_entity.id
_entity.type
_entity.pdbx_description
1 polymer ?
#
loop_
_entity_poly.entity_id
_entity_poly.type
_entity_poly.pdbx_seq_one_letter_code
_entity_poly.pdbx_strand_id
1 'polypeptide(L)'
;MVISRMIRLSGRLRTRVFQSSFLVLLVTVTVLVLYGVIAWPAKLRAKTAPAKTAPAPALAAVPVTEEAPKVGWPNGTITGRVLDPQKAPAVGASVVADGHEVRTGADGTFTLATPASGGSLLVKLPGYEKVRVEPTAGPINVQLKPQVIRGAYLTYYGFNERSIRSRVLDLVARTELNAVVIDVKGDRGWILYRTEVPLAVAANAQGPATIKDFDSMMADLKSRGVYTIARIVTFKDNVLANHRRDLAIIDTRTGKPWIDRENLAWVDPFRQEVWDYNIAIAQEAVRKGFDEVQFDYVRFPTDGKLSAARYSKTNSKETRLPTIAGFLERARKEIGPTGAFVGADVFGYTAFNENDTDIGQRIEELAPHVDFLCPMVYPSGYHLGIPGYRNPVKNPYQVVYESVRLIRKRSAGTPVQIRPWLQDFKDYAFDKRIFGVPEVKAQVKAADEAGATGYMLWNPKNDYTGAALRQKGSLAAR
;
A
#
# COMPACT_ATOMS: atom_id res chain seq x y z
N MET A 1 -60.88 2.47 5.54
CA MET A 1 -60.14 3.35 6.46
C MET A 1 -60.10 2.77 7.86
N VAL A 2 -59.82 1.47 8.09
CA VAL A 2 -59.73 0.82 9.45
C VAL A 2 -58.73 -0.36 9.48
N ILE A 3 -57.86 -0.58 8.49
CA ILE A 3 -56.92 -1.74 8.49
C ILE A 3 -55.42 -1.34 8.58
N SER A 4 -55.11 -0.09 8.92
CA SER A 4 -53.69 0.36 8.96
C SER A 4 -53.13 0.66 10.36
N ARG A 5 -53.74 0.10 11.45
CA ARG A 5 -53.31 0.43 12.83
C ARG A 5 -52.90 -0.77 13.71
N MET A 6 -52.77 -1.98 13.20
CA MET A 6 -52.46 -3.17 14.02
C MET A 6 -51.10 -3.84 13.82
N ILE A 7 -50.14 -3.25 13.07
CA ILE A 7 -48.79 -3.85 12.86
C ILE A 7 -47.63 -3.05 13.51
N ARG A 8 -47.90 -2.16 14.46
CA ARG A 8 -46.82 -1.38 15.12
C ARG A 8 -46.58 -1.69 16.60
N LEU A 9 -47.10 -2.79 17.13
CA LEU A 9 -46.95 -3.11 18.57
C LEU A 9 -46.19 -4.39 18.88
N SER A 10 -45.69 -5.18 17.93
CA SER A 10 -44.96 -6.42 18.19
C SER A 10 -43.44 -6.33 18.12
N GLY A 11 -42.86 -5.17 17.75
CA GLY A 11 -41.41 -4.97 17.53
C GLY A 11 -40.62 -4.52 18.78
N ARG A 12 -41.26 -4.10 19.86
CA ARG A 12 -40.58 -3.51 21.04
C ARG A 12 -40.42 -4.41 22.26
N LEU A 13 -40.95 -5.64 22.25
CA LEU A 13 -40.80 -6.55 23.39
C LEU A 13 -39.70 -7.62 23.21
N ARG A 14 -39.15 -7.83 22.03
CA ARG A 14 -38.09 -8.84 21.81
C ARG A 14 -36.65 -8.35 22.03
N THR A 15 -36.42 -7.04 22.15
CA THR A 15 -35.08 -6.48 22.34
C THR A 15 -34.67 -6.28 23.79
N ARG A 16 -35.60 -6.40 24.76
CA ARG A 16 -35.26 -6.21 26.19
C ARG A 16 -34.95 -7.51 26.95
N VAL A 17 -35.25 -8.68 26.40
CA VAL A 17 -34.97 -9.96 27.06
C VAL A 17 -33.55 -10.47 26.74
N PHE A 18 -32.93 -10.03 25.65
CA PHE A 18 -31.57 -10.46 25.28
C PHE A 18 -30.45 -9.65 25.96
N GLN A 19 -30.73 -8.46 26.49
CA GLN A 19 -29.71 -7.64 27.18
C GLN A 19 -29.54 -7.98 28.67
N SER A 20 -30.52 -8.62 29.30
CA SER A 20 -30.43 -8.97 30.74
C SER A 20 -29.65 -10.26 30.98
N SER A 21 -29.61 -11.19 30.02
CA SER A 21 -28.91 -12.47 30.18
C SER A 21 -27.39 -12.38 29.96
N PHE A 22 -26.91 -11.36 29.26
CA PHE A 22 -25.46 -11.14 29.00
C PHE A 22 -24.75 -10.42 30.17
N LEU A 23 -25.48 -9.66 30.97
CA LEU A 23 -24.90 -8.93 32.10
C LEU A 23 -24.73 -9.82 33.35
N VAL A 24 -25.52 -10.86 33.50
CA VAL A 24 -25.43 -11.81 34.62
C VAL A 24 -24.27 -12.79 34.42
N LEU A 25 -23.89 -13.12 33.17
CA LEU A 25 -22.79 -14.04 32.90
C LEU A 25 -21.41 -13.35 33.07
N LEU A 26 -21.31 -12.03 32.85
CA LEU A 26 -20.08 -11.29 33.01
C LEU A 26 -19.68 -11.02 34.46
N VAL A 27 -20.67 -10.93 35.38
CA VAL A 27 -20.45 -10.70 36.82
C VAL A 27 -20.02 -11.98 37.53
N THR A 28 -20.46 -13.15 37.07
CA THR A 28 -20.08 -14.44 37.69
C THR A 28 -18.66 -14.89 37.36
N VAL A 29 -18.11 -14.50 36.21
CA VAL A 29 -16.70 -14.83 35.82
C VAL A 29 -15.69 -13.91 36.51
N THR A 30 -16.05 -12.66 36.81
CA THR A 30 -15.13 -11.69 37.45
C THR A 30 -14.99 -11.96 38.97
N VAL A 31 -15.95 -12.59 39.63
CA VAL A 31 -15.90 -12.91 41.07
C VAL A 31 -15.07 -14.17 41.33
N LEU A 32 -14.92 -15.09 40.39
CA LEU A 32 -14.12 -16.32 40.55
C LEU A 32 -12.61 -16.14 40.37
N VAL A 33 -12.18 -15.00 39.83
CA VAL A 33 -10.76 -14.67 39.64
C VAL A 33 -10.15 -13.90 40.82
N LEU A 34 -10.99 -13.35 41.72
CA LEU A 34 -10.56 -12.56 42.90
C LEU A 34 -10.45 -13.35 44.20
N TYR A 35 -10.85 -14.62 44.25
CA TYR A 35 -10.64 -15.49 45.39
C TYR A 35 -9.77 -16.69 45.00
N GLY A 36 -8.47 -16.42 44.84
CA GLY A 36 -7.48 -17.45 44.62
C GLY A 36 -7.28 -18.36 45.83
N VAL A 37 -7.79 -19.55 45.74
CA VAL A 37 -7.37 -20.66 46.59
C VAL A 37 -7.20 -21.90 45.74
N ILE A 38 -6.03 -22.01 45.12
CA ILE A 38 -5.43 -23.30 44.74
C ILE A 38 -3.92 -23.17 45.00
N ALA A 39 -3.49 -23.83 46.08
CA ALA A 39 -2.09 -23.97 46.42
C ALA A 39 -1.40 -24.97 45.48
N TRP A 40 -0.32 -24.57 44.86
CA TRP A 40 0.58 -25.44 44.10
C TRP A 40 1.62 -26.06 45.01
N PRO A 41 1.87 -27.38 45.02
CA PRO A 41 2.83 -27.99 45.88
C PRO A 41 4.28 -27.71 45.40
N ALA A 42 5.07 -27.15 46.31
CA ALA A 42 6.50 -27.04 46.14
C ALA A 42 7.17 -28.36 46.50
N LYS A 43 7.79 -29.02 45.51
CA LYS A 43 8.87 -30.04 45.77
C LYS A 43 9.70 -30.16 44.51
N LEU A 44 10.91 -29.84 44.65
CA LEU A 44 12.23 -30.49 44.58
C LEU A 44 13.31 -29.51 44.07
N ARG A 45 14.01 -28.89 45.03
CA ARG A 45 15.32 -28.33 44.79
C ARG A 45 16.34 -29.45 45.09
N ALA A 46 16.95 -30.00 44.04
CA ALA A 46 18.18 -30.76 44.17
C ALA A 46 19.36 -29.76 44.19
N LYS A 47 20.11 -29.77 45.32
CA LYS A 47 21.41 -29.09 45.42
C LYS A 47 22.42 -29.88 44.60
N THR A 48 22.94 -29.32 43.52
CA THR A 48 24.17 -29.77 42.88
C THR A 48 25.31 -28.82 43.30
N ALA A 49 26.32 -29.38 43.91
CA ALA A 49 27.55 -28.69 44.30
C ALA A 49 28.37 -28.29 43.05
N PRO A 50 29.14 -27.20 43.09
CA PRO A 50 29.89 -26.76 41.92
C PRO A 50 31.09 -27.71 41.69
N ALA A 51 31.14 -28.29 40.49
CA ALA A 51 32.32 -29.02 40.01
C ALA A 51 33.45 -28.01 39.72
N LYS A 52 34.66 -28.28 40.23
CA LYS A 52 35.87 -27.55 39.90
C LYS A 52 36.17 -27.75 38.41
N THR A 53 36.04 -26.69 37.62
CA THR A 53 36.47 -26.64 36.21
C THR A 53 37.99 -26.52 36.16
N ALA A 54 38.64 -27.47 35.50
CA ALA A 54 40.04 -27.37 35.09
C ALA A 54 40.21 -26.25 34.04
N PRO A 55 41.35 -25.56 33.97
CA PRO A 55 41.58 -24.49 32.99
C PRO A 55 41.57 -25.09 31.58
N ALA A 56 40.77 -24.53 30.69
CA ALA A 56 40.73 -24.85 29.26
C ALA A 56 42.09 -24.48 28.62
N PRO A 57 42.56 -25.27 27.64
CA PRO A 57 43.78 -24.93 26.91
C PRO A 57 43.55 -23.62 26.14
N ALA A 58 44.55 -22.74 26.14
CA ALA A 58 44.57 -21.49 25.42
C ALA A 58 44.31 -21.77 23.91
N LEU A 59 43.18 -21.26 23.39
CA LEU A 59 42.94 -21.23 21.96
C LEU A 59 44.05 -20.38 21.32
N ALA A 60 44.79 -20.99 20.39
CA ALA A 60 45.71 -20.28 19.53
C ALA A 60 44.99 -19.16 18.84
N ALA A 61 45.56 -17.95 18.85
CA ALA A 61 45.02 -16.80 18.14
C ALA A 61 44.84 -17.16 16.68
N VAL A 62 43.59 -17.17 16.22
CA VAL A 62 43.25 -17.24 14.78
C VAL A 62 43.85 -15.97 14.17
N PRO A 63 44.67 -16.07 13.11
CA PRO A 63 45.20 -14.88 12.48
C PRO A 63 44.02 -14.02 12.03
N VAL A 64 43.99 -12.76 12.46
CA VAL A 64 43.08 -11.74 11.98
C VAL A 64 43.32 -11.67 10.47
N THR A 65 42.40 -12.21 9.70
CA THR A 65 42.39 -11.98 8.24
C THR A 65 42.30 -10.48 8.04
N GLU A 66 43.36 -9.89 7.52
CA GLU A 66 43.42 -8.50 7.14
C GLU A 66 42.22 -8.23 6.21
N GLU A 67 41.30 -7.40 6.68
CA GLU A 67 40.10 -7.03 5.85
C GLU A 67 40.67 -6.38 4.59
N ALA A 68 40.35 -6.94 3.42
CA ALA A 68 40.77 -6.38 2.14
C ALA A 68 40.44 -4.87 2.11
N PRO A 69 41.32 -4.01 1.62
CA PRO A 69 41.12 -2.56 1.63
C PRO A 69 39.77 -2.24 1.00
N LYS A 70 38.88 -1.55 1.73
CA LYS A 70 37.58 -1.12 1.21
C LYS A 70 37.83 -0.20 0.04
N VAL A 71 37.49 -0.66 -1.18
CA VAL A 71 37.56 0.15 -2.39
C VAL A 71 36.51 1.26 -2.22
N GLY A 72 36.95 2.51 -2.25
CA GLY A 72 36.07 3.68 -2.23
C GLY A 72 35.60 4.06 -3.64
N TRP A 73 34.62 4.94 -3.69
CA TRP A 73 34.22 5.59 -4.95
C TRP A 73 35.34 6.52 -5.45
N PRO A 74 35.46 6.74 -6.79
CA PRO A 74 36.38 7.77 -7.32
C PRO A 74 35.97 9.15 -6.81
N ASN A 75 36.93 10.03 -6.62
CA ASN A 75 36.66 11.43 -6.26
C ASN A 75 35.94 12.16 -7.38
N GLY A 76 34.95 12.98 -7.03
CA GLY A 76 34.22 13.87 -7.93
C GLY A 76 32.95 13.29 -8.48
N THR A 77 32.97 12.41 -9.48
CA THR A 77 31.77 11.85 -10.11
C THR A 77 31.90 10.36 -10.37
N ILE A 78 30.76 9.69 -10.25
CA ILE A 78 30.59 8.29 -10.61
C ILE A 78 29.86 8.26 -11.95
N THR A 79 30.39 7.51 -12.91
CA THR A 79 29.74 7.26 -14.19
C THR A 79 29.40 5.79 -14.36
N GLY A 80 28.37 5.51 -15.12
CA GLY A 80 28.02 4.12 -15.38
C GLY A 80 26.94 3.98 -16.45
N ARG A 81 26.58 2.75 -16.69
CA ARG A 81 25.55 2.36 -17.66
C ARG A 81 24.60 1.34 -17.05
N VAL A 82 23.31 1.52 -17.31
CA VAL A 82 22.26 0.57 -16.91
C VAL A 82 21.66 -0.05 -18.16
N LEU A 83 21.56 -1.36 -18.18
CA LEU A 83 21.07 -2.17 -19.29
C LEU A 83 19.86 -2.99 -18.84
N ASP A 84 18.96 -3.25 -19.76
CA ASP A 84 17.88 -4.20 -19.61
C ASP A 84 18.37 -5.67 -19.77
N PRO A 85 17.49 -6.68 -19.60
CA PRO A 85 17.86 -8.09 -19.77
C PRO A 85 18.38 -8.45 -21.17
N GLN A 86 17.96 -7.71 -22.19
CA GLN A 86 18.38 -7.90 -23.59
C GLN A 86 19.66 -7.13 -23.94
N LYS A 87 20.30 -6.50 -22.91
CA LYS A 87 21.48 -5.63 -23.03
C LYS A 87 21.23 -4.33 -23.81
N ALA A 88 19.96 -3.95 -23.99
CA ALA A 88 19.61 -2.62 -24.50
C ALA A 88 19.70 -1.56 -23.38
N PRO A 89 19.87 -0.28 -23.72
CA PRO A 89 19.88 0.81 -22.74
C PRO A 89 18.62 0.85 -21.87
N ALA A 90 18.75 0.82 -20.56
CA ALA A 90 17.67 1.02 -19.63
C ALA A 90 17.42 2.52 -19.42
N VAL A 91 16.61 3.12 -20.30
CA VAL A 91 16.33 4.57 -20.32
C VAL A 91 15.48 4.96 -19.12
N GLY A 92 15.84 6.05 -18.44
CA GLY A 92 15.07 6.59 -17.31
C GLY A 92 15.22 5.81 -16.01
N ALA A 93 16.17 4.85 -15.94
CA ALA A 93 16.48 4.18 -14.69
C ALA A 93 17.02 5.20 -13.67
N SER A 94 16.50 5.15 -12.44
CA SER A 94 16.94 6.01 -11.35
C SER A 94 18.19 5.44 -10.70
N VAL A 95 19.21 6.27 -10.50
CA VAL A 95 20.40 5.97 -9.71
C VAL A 95 20.39 6.90 -8.51
N VAL A 96 20.34 6.32 -7.32
CA VAL A 96 20.12 7.04 -6.05
C VAL A 96 21.30 6.82 -5.12
N ALA A 97 21.80 7.91 -4.52
CA ALA A 97 22.78 7.90 -3.42
C ALA A 97 22.62 9.17 -2.57
N ASP A 98 22.77 9.03 -1.25
CA ASP A 98 22.75 10.15 -0.29
C ASP A 98 21.57 11.12 -0.48
N GLY A 99 20.37 10.60 -0.80
CA GLY A 99 19.19 11.43 -1.05
C GLY A 99 19.18 12.18 -2.38
N HIS A 100 20.13 11.91 -3.28
CA HIS A 100 20.18 12.44 -4.64
C HIS A 100 19.76 11.38 -5.65
N GLU A 101 18.98 11.77 -6.66
CA GLU A 101 18.52 10.90 -7.74
C GLU A 101 18.90 11.51 -9.08
N VAL A 102 19.54 10.70 -9.95
CA VAL A 102 19.73 11.01 -11.37
C VAL A 102 19.06 9.92 -12.21
N ARG A 103 18.72 10.23 -13.45
CA ARG A 103 18.13 9.26 -14.38
C ARG A 103 19.07 8.99 -15.54
N THR A 104 19.09 7.74 -16.00
CA THR A 104 19.85 7.35 -17.19
C THR A 104 19.30 8.02 -18.45
N GLY A 105 20.21 8.42 -19.33
CA GLY A 105 19.89 8.97 -20.65
C GLY A 105 19.38 7.92 -21.65
N ALA A 106 19.19 8.36 -22.90
CA ALA A 106 18.71 7.51 -24.00
C ALA A 106 19.66 6.33 -24.33
N ASP A 107 20.94 6.47 -24.02
CA ASP A 107 21.98 5.45 -24.18
C ASP A 107 22.16 4.57 -22.93
N GLY A 108 21.36 4.79 -21.87
CA GLY A 108 21.44 4.09 -20.60
C GLY A 108 22.55 4.58 -19.66
N THR A 109 23.29 5.64 -20.03
CA THR A 109 24.37 6.19 -19.18
C THR A 109 23.84 7.13 -18.10
N PHE A 110 24.60 7.24 -17.01
CA PHE A 110 24.37 8.22 -15.94
C PHE A 110 25.67 8.83 -15.45
N THR A 111 25.56 10.01 -14.85
CA THR A 111 26.62 10.67 -14.08
C THR A 111 26.02 11.18 -12.78
N LEU A 112 26.63 10.79 -11.66
CA LEU A 112 26.19 11.16 -10.30
C LEU A 112 27.40 11.68 -9.52
N ALA A 113 27.21 12.71 -8.69
CA ALA A 113 28.25 13.13 -7.75
C ALA A 113 28.57 11.99 -6.77
N THR A 114 29.85 11.83 -6.45
CA THR A 114 30.28 10.82 -5.47
C THR A 114 29.58 11.04 -4.12
N PRO A 115 28.93 9.99 -3.58
CA PRO A 115 28.26 10.10 -2.28
C PRO A 115 29.24 10.49 -1.18
N ALA A 116 28.92 11.53 -0.41
CA ALA A 116 29.75 11.98 0.71
C ALA A 116 29.86 10.92 1.83
N SER A 117 28.82 10.09 1.99
CA SER A 117 28.82 8.98 2.93
C SER A 117 29.74 7.83 2.54
N GLY A 118 30.19 7.77 1.29
CA GLY A 118 30.89 6.60 0.73
C GLY A 118 30.02 5.36 0.60
N GLY A 119 28.70 5.49 0.82
CA GLY A 119 27.73 4.39 0.78
C GLY A 119 27.45 3.83 -0.60
N SER A 120 26.70 2.73 -0.69
CA SER A 120 26.31 2.09 -1.93
C SER A 120 25.31 2.92 -2.75
N LEU A 121 25.33 2.74 -4.07
CA LEU A 121 24.28 3.26 -4.96
C LEU A 121 23.07 2.30 -5.00
N LEU A 122 21.89 2.84 -5.23
CA LEU A 122 20.70 2.06 -5.55
C LEU A 122 20.25 2.39 -6.98
N VAL A 123 20.24 1.36 -7.85
CA VAL A 123 19.69 1.47 -9.21
C VAL A 123 18.30 0.86 -9.21
N LYS A 124 17.31 1.61 -9.72
CA LYS A 124 15.92 1.14 -9.81
C LYS A 124 15.24 1.59 -11.10
N LEU A 125 14.38 0.72 -11.62
CA LEU A 125 13.48 1.02 -12.74
C LEU A 125 12.17 0.25 -12.49
N PRO A 126 10.98 0.88 -12.67
CA PRO A 126 9.71 0.17 -12.54
C PRO A 126 9.64 -1.06 -13.44
N GLY A 127 9.20 -2.21 -12.91
CA GLY A 127 9.20 -3.50 -13.62
C GLY A 127 10.49 -4.32 -13.50
N TYR A 128 11.48 -3.81 -12.74
CA TYR A 128 12.75 -4.50 -12.51
C TYR A 128 13.11 -4.55 -11.02
N GLU A 129 13.96 -5.53 -10.67
CA GLU A 129 14.56 -5.62 -9.33
C GLU A 129 15.45 -4.40 -9.07
N LYS A 130 15.40 -3.90 -7.83
CA LYS A 130 16.33 -2.88 -7.37
C LYS A 130 17.71 -3.50 -7.20
N VAL A 131 18.74 -2.83 -7.72
CA VAL A 131 20.13 -3.29 -7.63
C VAL A 131 20.91 -2.34 -6.74
N ARG A 132 21.51 -2.88 -5.67
CA ARG A 132 22.47 -2.16 -4.84
C ARG A 132 23.87 -2.38 -5.42
N VAL A 133 24.63 -1.32 -5.58
CA VAL A 133 25.99 -1.34 -6.11
C VAL A 133 26.94 -0.82 -5.05
N GLU A 134 27.86 -1.67 -4.64
CA GLU A 134 28.91 -1.29 -3.66
C GLU A 134 30.01 -0.47 -4.32
N PRO A 135 30.78 0.32 -3.54
CA PRO A 135 31.87 1.15 -4.05
C PRO A 135 32.85 0.39 -4.96
N THR A 136 33.21 1.00 -6.07
CA THR A 136 34.18 0.49 -7.04
C THR A 136 34.98 1.64 -7.67
N ALA A 137 36.22 1.38 -8.05
CA ALA A 137 37.10 2.38 -8.67
C ALA A 137 36.81 2.62 -10.16
N GLY A 138 36.07 1.74 -10.83
CA GLY A 138 35.80 1.79 -12.27
C GLY A 138 34.37 2.18 -12.63
N PRO A 139 34.09 2.33 -13.94
CA PRO A 139 32.73 2.56 -14.43
C PRO A 139 31.77 1.44 -14.01
N ILE A 140 30.55 1.82 -13.67
CA ILE A 140 29.53 0.89 -13.22
C ILE A 140 28.72 0.39 -14.43
N ASN A 141 28.59 -0.93 -14.52
CA ASN A 141 27.69 -1.58 -15.48
C ASN A 141 26.66 -2.42 -14.73
N VAL A 142 25.39 -2.02 -14.79
CA VAL A 142 24.29 -2.71 -14.13
C VAL A 142 23.39 -3.32 -15.20
N GLN A 143 23.17 -4.62 -15.12
CA GLN A 143 22.11 -5.29 -15.89
C GLN A 143 20.93 -5.57 -15.00
N LEU A 144 19.76 -5.01 -15.34
CA LEU A 144 18.53 -5.16 -14.60
C LEU A 144 17.91 -6.56 -14.83
N LYS A 145 17.22 -7.05 -13.80
CA LYS A 145 16.42 -8.29 -13.87
C LYS A 145 14.93 -7.94 -13.79
N PRO A 146 14.08 -8.53 -14.64
CA PRO A 146 12.64 -8.29 -14.60
C PRO A 146 12.06 -8.66 -13.23
N GLN A 147 11.15 -7.84 -12.72
CA GLN A 147 10.38 -8.12 -11.51
C GLN A 147 8.91 -7.81 -11.74
N VAL A 148 8.08 -8.82 -11.63
CA VAL A 148 6.62 -8.69 -11.69
C VAL A 148 6.06 -8.77 -10.28
N ILE A 149 5.41 -7.70 -9.82
CA ILE A 149 4.85 -7.63 -8.47
C ILE A 149 3.39 -8.06 -8.48
N ARG A 150 3.09 -9.12 -7.74
CA ARG A 150 1.74 -9.65 -7.51
C ARG A 150 1.45 -9.63 -6.03
N GLY A 151 0.50 -8.80 -5.61
CA GLY A 151 0.26 -8.50 -4.21
C GLY A 151 -1.12 -8.89 -3.70
N ALA A 152 -1.23 -9.06 -2.39
CA ALA A 152 -2.49 -9.10 -1.67
C ALA A 152 -2.56 -7.95 -0.66
N TYR A 153 -3.76 -7.36 -0.53
CA TYR A 153 -4.01 -6.26 0.40
C TYR A 153 -4.22 -6.76 1.82
N LEU A 154 -3.66 -6.04 2.78
CA LEU A 154 -3.88 -6.19 4.21
C LEU A 154 -4.40 -4.88 4.78
N THR A 155 -5.64 -4.92 5.27
CA THR A 155 -6.26 -3.77 5.96
C THR A 155 -5.46 -3.40 7.21
N TYR A 156 -5.64 -2.17 7.71
CA TYR A 156 -5.14 -1.73 9.00
C TYR A 156 -5.38 -2.77 10.12
N TYR A 157 -6.60 -3.31 10.23
CA TYR A 157 -6.93 -4.34 11.21
C TYR A 157 -6.38 -5.71 10.84
N GLY A 158 -6.40 -6.08 9.54
CA GLY A 158 -5.92 -7.36 9.06
C GLY A 158 -4.42 -7.56 9.27
N PHE A 159 -3.63 -6.50 9.14
CA PHE A 159 -2.21 -6.56 9.45
C PHE A 159 -1.94 -6.69 10.97
N ASN A 160 -2.76 -6.08 11.81
CA ASN A 160 -2.68 -6.22 13.27
C ASN A 160 -3.07 -7.63 13.74
N GLU A 161 -4.10 -8.21 13.15
CA GLU A 161 -4.62 -9.52 13.56
C GLU A 161 -3.71 -10.65 13.05
N ARG A 162 -3.04 -11.33 14.00
CA ARG A 162 -2.04 -12.37 13.69
C ARG A 162 -2.59 -13.47 12.78
N SER A 163 -3.80 -13.93 13.03
CA SER A 163 -4.43 -15.02 12.27
C SER A 163 -4.67 -14.63 10.81
N ILE A 164 -5.13 -13.39 10.58
CA ILE A 164 -5.37 -12.85 9.23
C ILE A 164 -4.04 -12.64 8.53
N ARG A 165 -3.10 -11.96 9.18
CA ARG A 165 -1.76 -11.71 8.63
C ARG A 165 -1.05 -13.01 8.24
N SER A 166 -1.01 -14.01 9.13
CA SER A 166 -0.38 -15.30 8.85
C SER A 166 -1.00 -15.98 7.65
N ARG A 167 -2.33 -16.01 7.54
CA ARG A 167 -3.04 -16.62 6.40
C ARG A 167 -2.67 -15.96 5.06
N VAL A 168 -2.57 -14.62 5.03
CA VAL A 168 -2.16 -13.90 3.82
C VAL A 168 -0.69 -14.15 3.50
N LEU A 169 0.20 -14.16 4.50
CA LEU A 169 1.63 -14.46 4.29
C LEU A 169 1.86 -15.90 3.85
N ASP A 170 1.08 -16.87 4.35
CA ASP A 170 1.10 -18.25 3.89
C ASP A 170 0.64 -18.36 2.44
N LEU A 171 -0.34 -17.55 2.03
CA LEU A 171 -0.77 -17.46 0.64
C LEU A 171 0.35 -16.92 -0.25
N VAL A 172 1.01 -15.84 0.16
CA VAL A 172 2.19 -15.28 -0.53
C VAL A 172 3.31 -16.29 -0.61
N ALA A 173 3.56 -17.07 0.43
CA ALA A 173 4.61 -18.08 0.44
C ALA A 173 4.37 -19.23 -0.54
N ARG A 174 3.11 -19.62 -0.77
CA ARG A 174 2.74 -20.82 -1.56
C ARG A 174 2.39 -20.53 -3.02
N THR A 175 2.03 -19.28 -3.34
CA THR A 175 1.49 -18.92 -4.66
C THR A 175 2.42 -17.96 -5.42
N GLU A 176 2.00 -17.56 -6.61
CA GLU A 176 2.70 -16.57 -7.44
C GLU A 176 2.73 -15.16 -6.82
N LEU A 177 2.03 -14.93 -5.71
CA LEU A 177 2.13 -13.67 -4.98
C LEU A 177 3.52 -13.51 -4.37
N ASN A 178 4.03 -12.29 -4.40
CA ASN A 178 5.34 -11.94 -3.86
C ASN A 178 5.34 -10.61 -3.09
N ALA A 179 4.15 -10.02 -2.91
CA ALA A 179 4.00 -8.72 -2.29
C ALA A 179 2.79 -8.67 -1.34
N VAL A 180 2.86 -7.72 -0.40
CA VAL A 180 1.72 -7.29 0.41
C VAL A 180 1.55 -5.78 0.31
N VAL A 181 0.30 -5.33 0.16
CA VAL A 181 -0.08 -3.93 0.27
C VAL A 181 -0.67 -3.71 1.66
N ILE A 182 -0.08 -2.82 2.43
CA ILE A 182 -0.42 -2.62 3.85
C ILE A 182 -0.95 -1.20 4.05
N ASP A 183 -2.11 -1.07 4.70
CA ASP A 183 -2.63 0.24 5.11
C ASP A 183 -1.72 0.87 6.16
N VAL A 184 -0.82 1.73 5.73
CA VAL A 184 -0.01 2.58 6.63
C VAL A 184 -0.87 3.70 7.20
N LYS A 185 -1.66 4.38 6.36
CA LYS A 185 -2.71 5.30 6.77
C LYS A 185 -4.01 4.91 6.09
N GLY A 186 -4.98 4.43 6.88
CA GLY A 186 -6.26 3.95 6.38
C GLY A 186 -7.31 5.06 6.20
N ASP A 187 -8.52 4.69 5.77
CA ASP A 187 -9.63 5.59 5.40
C ASP A 187 -10.11 6.51 6.53
N ARG A 188 -9.85 6.16 7.78
CA ARG A 188 -10.17 6.99 8.93
C ARG A 188 -9.09 8.01 9.26
N GLY A 189 -7.92 7.94 8.63
CA GLY A 189 -6.74 8.75 8.95
C GLY A 189 -5.85 8.14 10.04
N TRP A 190 -6.12 6.90 10.48
CA TRP A 190 -5.29 6.24 11.47
C TRP A 190 -4.03 5.65 10.85
N ILE A 191 -2.90 5.83 11.55
CA ILE A 191 -1.58 5.31 11.18
C ILE A 191 -1.31 4.00 11.93
N LEU A 192 -0.79 3.02 11.22
CA LEU A 192 -0.65 1.63 11.65
C LEU A 192 0.39 1.43 12.77
N TYR A 193 1.41 2.25 12.83
CA TYR A 193 2.51 2.19 13.79
C TYR A 193 2.65 3.51 14.56
N ARG A 194 3.51 3.54 15.57
CA ARG A 194 3.83 4.78 16.28
C ARG A 194 4.59 5.72 15.34
N THR A 195 3.91 6.77 14.91
CA THR A 195 4.46 7.78 14.00
C THR A 195 5.20 8.88 14.75
N GLU A 196 6.23 9.43 14.11
CA GLU A 196 6.98 10.60 14.56
C GLU A 196 6.63 11.86 13.77
N VAL A 197 5.72 11.76 12.78
CA VAL A 197 5.27 12.92 11.99
C VAL A 197 4.54 13.91 12.92
N PRO A 198 5.05 15.15 13.10
CA PRO A 198 4.55 16.05 14.15
C PRO A 198 3.05 16.32 14.07
N LEU A 199 2.52 16.58 12.87
CA LEU A 199 1.09 16.84 12.67
C LEU A 199 0.24 15.59 12.94
N ALA A 200 0.75 14.39 12.64
CA ALA A 200 0.06 13.13 12.95
C ALA A 200 0.01 12.89 14.47
N VAL A 201 1.09 13.18 15.16
CA VAL A 201 1.16 13.10 16.64
C VAL A 201 0.18 14.09 17.25
N ALA A 202 0.20 15.35 16.81
CA ALA A 202 -0.71 16.41 17.29
C ALA A 202 -2.19 16.08 17.04
N ALA A 203 -2.51 15.49 15.88
CA ALA A 203 -3.85 15.06 15.51
C ALA A 203 -4.30 13.77 16.22
N ASN A 204 -3.44 13.15 17.01
CA ASN A 204 -3.67 11.82 17.60
C ASN A 204 -4.07 10.77 16.53
N ALA A 205 -3.34 10.77 15.41
CA ALA A 205 -3.60 9.88 14.28
C ALA A 205 -3.19 8.42 14.54
N GLN A 206 -2.67 8.12 15.73
CA GLN A 206 -2.44 6.75 16.17
C GLN A 206 -3.78 6.08 16.49
N GLY A 207 -4.15 5.11 15.68
CA GLY A 207 -5.42 4.41 15.85
C GLY A 207 -5.44 3.46 17.05
N PRO A 208 -6.61 2.86 17.35
CA PRO A 208 -6.80 2.01 18.52
C PRO A 208 -6.00 0.69 18.47
N ALA A 209 -5.48 0.32 17.31
CA ALA A 209 -4.73 -0.92 17.08
C ALA A 209 -3.33 -0.63 16.51
N THR A 210 -2.60 0.30 17.13
CA THR A 210 -1.22 0.63 16.72
C THR A 210 -0.27 -0.53 17.05
N ILE A 211 0.54 -0.93 16.08
CA ILE A 211 1.53 -1.98 16.25
C ILE A 211 2.72 -1.46 17.05
N LYS A 212 3.05 -2.16 18.13
CA LYS A 212 4.19 -1.78 19.00
C LYS A 212 5.53 -2.24 18.42
N ASP A 213 5.57 -3.41 17.80
CA ASP A 213 6.78 -4.06 17.29
C ASP A 213 6.78 -4.10 15.75
N PHE A 214 6.53 -2.93 15.15
CA PHE A 214 6.40 -2.80 13.70
C PHE A 214 7.72 -3.12 12.97
N ASP A 215 8.83 -2.66 13.51
CA ASP A 215 10.15 -2.83 12.86
C ASP A 215 10.55 -4.31 12.78
N SER A 216 10.27 -5.11 13.82
CA SER A 216 10.48 -6.57 13.80
C SER A 216 9.57 -7.26 12.76
N MET A 217 8.31 -6.82 12.64
CA MET A 217 7.40 -7.36 11.62
C MET A 217 7.87 -7.05 10.20
N MET A 218 8.40 -5.84 9.96
CA MET A 218 8.98 -5.47 8.67
C MET A 218 10.24 -6.27 8.38
N ALA A 219 11.11 -6.49 9.37
CA ALA A 219 12.30 -7.33 9.23
C ALA A 219 11.92 -8.78 8.85
N ASP A 220 10.87 -9.36 9.46
CA ASP A 220 10.36 -10.68 9.08
C ASP A 220 9.88 -10.72 7.62
N LEU A 221 9.11 -9.72 7.17
CA LEU A 221 8.68 -9.63 5.77
C LEU A 221 9.88 -9.57 4.81
N LYS A 222 10.88 -8.76 5.13
CA LYS A 222 12.11 -8.64 4.33
C LYS A 222 12.91 -9.93 4.29
N SER A 223 13.07 -10.62 5.41
CA SER A 223 13.78 -11.91 5.48
C SER A 223 13.14 -12.99 4.62
N ARG A 224 11.81 -12.90 4.41
CA ARG A 224 11.05 -13.78 3.51
C ARG A 224 11.05 -13.33 2.05
N GLY A 225 11.73 -12.23 1.72
CA GLY A 225 11.75 -11.66 0.37
C GLY A 225 10.39 -11.11 -0.09
N VAL A 226 9.52 -10.72 0.84
CA VAL A 226 8.21 -10.15 0.53
C VAL A 226 8.37 -8.67 0.17
N TYR A 227 7.92 -8.29 -1.03
CA TYR A 227 7.85 -6.89 -1.46
C TYR A 227 6.72 -6.18 -0.72
N THR A 228 7.01 -4.99 -0.19
CA THR A 228 6.10 -4.27 0.70
C THR A 228 5.67 -2.94 0.12
N ILE A 229 4.35 -2.72 0.02
CA ILE A 229 3.75 -1.51 -0.50
C ILE A 229 2.99 -0.82 0.64
N ALA A 230 3.39 0.43 0.96
CA ALA A 230 2.70 1.29 1.92
C ALA A 230 1.51 1.98 1.25
N ARG A 231 0.27 1.55 1.52
CA ARG A 231 -0.91 2.28 1.06
C ARG A 231 -1.19 3.43 2.01
N ILE A 232 -1.33 4.63 1.45
CA ILE A 232 -1.63 5.87 2.16
C ILE A 232 -2.90 6.47 1.56
N VAL A 233 -3.99 6.45 2.31
CA VAL A 233 -5.22 7.16 1.98
C VAL A 233 -4.96 8.66 2.12
N THR A 234 -5.03 9.40 1.02
CA THR A 234 -4.46 10.74 0.92
C THR A 234 -5.41 11.82 1.42
N PHE A 235 -6.51 12.08 0.73
CA PHE A 235 -7.40 13.20 1.03
C PHE A 235 -8.66 12.82 1.82
N LYS A 236 -9.00 11.54 1.92
CA LYS A 236 -10.02 11.05 2.85
C LYS A 236 -9.37 10.84 4.21
N ASP A 237 -9.46 11.83 5.10
CA ASP A 237 -8.77 11.81 6.39
C ASP A 237 -9.65 12.43 7.48
N ASN A 238 -10.40 11.58 8.14
CA ASN A 238 -11.33 11.99 9.19
C ASN A 238 -10.62 12.54 10.44
N VAL A 239 -9.44 12.00 10.76
CA VAL A 239 -8.66 12.44 11.93
C VAL A 239 -8.13 13.83 11.71
N LEU A 240 -7.40 14.07 10.61
CA LEU A 240 -6.81 15.37 10.33
C LEU A 240 -7.88 16.44 10.10
N ALA A 241 -8.93 16.14 9.33
CA ALA A 241 -10.02 17.08 9.05
C ALA A 241 -10.75 17.58 10.32
N ASN A 242 -10.91 16.71 11.33
CA ASN A 242 -11.54 17.11 12.59
C ASN A 242 -10.57 17.84 13.53
N HIS A 243 -9.27 17.53 13.48
CA HIS A 243 -8.24 18.21 14.27
C HIS A 243 -7.90 19.60 13.70
N ARG A 244 -7.74 19.73 12.37
CA ARG A 244 -7.38 20.95 11.64
C ARG A 244 -8.48 21.32 10.66
N ARG A 245 -9.53 21.99 11.17
CA ARG A 245 -10.67 22.40 10.35
C ARG A 245 -10.31 23.38 9.22
N ASP A 246 -9.25 24.13 9.37
CA ASP A 246 -8.68 25.00 8.34
C ASP A 246 -8.10 24.23 7.15
N LEU A 247 -7.76 22.96 7.34
CA LEU A 247 -7.31 22.02 6.29
C LEU A 247 -8.44 21.15 5.73
N ALA A 248 -9.64 21.21 6.31
CA ALA A 248 -10.77 20.37 5.91
C ALA A 248 -11.57 20.98 4.76
N ILE A 249 -12.23 20.13 3.98
CA ILE A 249 -13.40 20.51 3.18
C ILE A 249 -14.50 20.87 4.17
N ILE A 250 -15.19 22.02 4.00
CA ILE A 250 -16.19 22.50 4.93
C ILE A 250 -17.60 22.36 4.37
N ASP A 251 -18.52 21.80 5.15
CA ASP A 251 -19.94 21.76 4.83
C ASP A 251 -20.55 23.16 5.03
N THR A 252 -21.00 23.79 3.94
CA THR A 252 -21.58 25.15 3.94
C THR A 252 -22.85 25.27 4.78
N ARG A 253 -23.55 24.19 5.06
CA ARG A 253 -24.79 24.15 5.84
C ARG A 253 -24.54 24.15 7.35
N THR A 254 -23.41 23.61 7.78
CA THR A 254 -23.15 23.37 9.20
C THR A 254 -21.89 24.07 9.71
N GLY A 255 -21.01 24.52 8.82
CA GLY A 255 -19.69 25.06 9.16
C GLY A 255 -18.70 24.03 9.73
N LYS A 256 -19.06 22.74 9.74
CA LYS A 256 -18.21 21.63 10.20
C LYS A 256 -17.45 20.99 9.03
N PRO A 257 -16.45 20.12 9.30
CA PRO A 257 -15.86 19.31 8.25
C PRO A 257 -16.94 18.56 7.46
N TRP A 258 -16.85 18.63 6.13
CA TRP A 258 -17.75 17.95 5.23
C TRP A 258 -17.51 16.43 5.27
N ILE A 259 -18.57 15.65 5.27
CA ILE A 259 -18.51 14.18 5.34
C ILE A 259 -19.14 13.53 4.11
N ASP A 260 -18.56 12.39 3.70
CA ASP A 260 -19.07 11.51 2.66
C ASP A 260 -20.22 10.61 3.17
N ARG A 261 -20.67 9.66 2.33
CA ARG A 261 -21.74 8.70 2.71
C ARG A 261 -21.33 7.70 3.78
N GLU A 262 -20.03 7.52 4.02
CA GLU A 262 -19.50 6.68 5.10
C GLU A 262 -19.35 7.45 6.42
N ASN A 263 -19.81 8.72 6.46
CA ASN A 263 -19.66 9.65 7.59
C ASN A 263 -18.19 9.92 7.93
N LEU A 264 -17.30 9.92 6.94
CA LEU A 264 -15.90 10.26 7.10
C LEU A 264 -15.60 11.62 6.48
N ALA A 265 -14.85 12.43 7.22
CA ALA A 265 -14.45 13.75 6.78
C ALA A 265 -13.25 13.69 5.83
N TRP A 266 -13.13 14.73 5.00
CA TRP A 266 -12.09 14.87 4.00
C TRP A 266 -11.30 16.14 4.23
N VAL A 267 -10.00 16.09 4.00
CA VAL A 267 -9.14 17.27 3.92
C VAL A 267 -9.16 17.86 2.52
N ASP A 268 -8.89 19.16 2.43
CA ASP A 268 -8.95 19.89 1.17
C ASP A 268 -7.69 19.65 0.32
N PRO A 269 -7.82 19.04 -0.87
CA PRO A 269 -6.68 18.74 -1.75
C PRO A 269 -5.90 19.98 -2.20
N PHE A 270 -6.48 21.17 -2.12
CA PHE A 270 -5.80 22.42 -2.50
C PHE A 270 -4.82 22.94 -1.43
N ARG A 271 -4.80 22.35 -0.23
CA ARG A 271 -3.93 22.78 0.87
C ARG A 271 -2.56 22.13 0.79
N GLN A 272 -1.51 22.93 0.64
CA GLN A 272 -0.14 22.43 0.56
C GLN A 272 0.30 21.73 1.85
N GLU A 273 -0.17 22.17 3.00
CA GLU A 273 0.11 21.52 4.30
C GLU A 273 -0.44 20.09 4.38
N VAL A 274 -1.55 19.80 3.67
CA VAL A 274 -2.07 18.44 3.53
C VAL A 274 -1.13 17.58 2.68
N TRP A 275 -0.49 18.19 1.66
CA TRP A 275 0.54 17.50 0.85
C TRP A 275 1.75 17.16 1.71
N ASP A 276 2.28 18.16 2.45
CA ASP A 276 3.42 17.99 3.37
C ASP A 276 3.16 16.84 4.35
N TYR A 277 1.98 16.80 4.93
CA TYR A 277 1.56 15.76 5.87
C TYR A 277 1.62 14.36 5.26
N ASN A 278 1.01 14.16 4.09
CA ASN A 278 0.97 12.84 3.44
C ASN A 278 2.35 12.41 2.93
N ILE A 279 3.16 13.34 2.43
CA ILE A 279 4.54 13.07 1.98
C ILE A 279 5.43 12.73 3.18
N ALA A 280 5.29 13.41 4.31
CA ALA A 280 6.04 13.09 5.53
C ALA A 280 5.73 11.67 6.04
N ILE A 281 4.46 11.24 6.02
CA ILE A 281 4.05 9.86 6.36
C ILE A 281 4.65 8.87 5.36
N ALA A 282 4.65 9.21 4.07
CA ALA A 282 5.24 8.36 3.04
C ALA A 282 6.76 8.18 3.23
N GLN A 283 7.47 9.26 3.50
CA GLN A 283 8.91 9.20 3.81
C GLN A 283 9.20 8.40 5.08
N GLU A 284 8.35 8.53 6.10
CA GLU A 284 8.46 7.72 7.32
C GLU A 284 8.25 6.23 7.01
N ALA A 285 7.25 5.87 6.20
CA ALA A 285 7.01 4.50 5.77
C ALA A 285 8.23 3.91 5.05
N VAL A 286 8.88 4.69 4.18
CA VAL A 286 10.12 4.25 3.51
C VAL A 286 11.24 4.01 4.52
N ARG A 287 11.44 4.90 5.50
CA ARG A 287 12.41 4.68 6.59
C ARG A 287 12.10 3.43 7.41
N LYS A 288 10.82 3.07 7.53
CA LYS A 288 10.35 1.82 8.16
C LYS A 288 10.56 0.57 7.27
N GLY A 289 11.09 0.72 6.06
CA GLY A 289 11.50 -0.38 5.19
C GLY A 289 10.55 -0.73 4.05
N PHE A 290 9.53 0.06 3.77
CA PHE A 290 8.69 -0.19 2.59
C PHE A 290 9.44 0.03 1.28
N ASP A 291 9.17 -0.84 0.30
CA ASP A 291 9.78 -0.77 -1.04
C ASP A 291 9.10 0.26 -1.93
N GLU A 292 7.83 0.51 -1.68
CA GLU A 292 6.96 1.36 -2.48
C GLU A 292 5.94 2.07 -1.60
N VAL A 293 5.58 3.29 -2.00
CA VAL A 293 4.45 4.04 -1.45
C VAL A 293 3.37 4.13 -2.52
N GLN A 294 2.13 3.84 -2.14
CA GLN A 294 0.96 3.90 -3.01
C GLN A 294 -0.08 4.85 -2.41
N PHE A 295 -0.38 5.93 -3.13
CA PHE A 295 -1.38 6.91 -2.72
C PHE A 295 -2.76 6.50 -3.23
N ASP A 296 -3.67 6.22 -2.31
CA ASP A 296 -5.09 6.03 -2.61
C ASP A 296 -5.91 7.24 -2.17
N TYR A 297 -7.15 7.35 -2.64
CA TYR A 297 -7.98 8.55 -2.45
C TYR A 297 -7.23 9.84 -2.81
N VAL A 298 -6.31 9.75 -3.77
CA VAL A 298 -5.57 10.88 -4.37
C VAL A 298 -6.47 11.52 -5.42
N ARG A 299 -7.57 12.09 -4.94
CA ARG A 299 -8.70 12.59 -5.75
C ARG A 299 -9.65 13.46 -4.93
N PHE A 300 -10.55 14.13 -5.64
CA PHE A 300 -11.70 14.80 -5.01
C PHE A 300 -12.82 13.81 -4.67
N PRO A 301 -13.70 14.12 -3.70
CA PRO A 301 -14.84 13.28 -3.32
C PRO A 301 -15.81 13.01 -4.47
N THR A 302 -16.46 11.84 -4.46
CA THR A 302 -17.43 11.39 -5.49
C THR A 302 -18.85 11.23 -4.96
N ASP A 303 -19.05 11.24 -3.65
CA ASP A 303 -20.34 10.98 -3.03
C ASP A 303 -20.61 11.94 -1.86
N GLY A 304 -21.70 11.74 -1.12
CA GLY A 304 -22.16 12.69 -0.12
C GLY A 304 -22.89 13.90 -0.74
N LYS A 305 -23.06 14.97 0.02
CA LYS A 305 -23.69 16.21 -0.45
C LYS A 305 -22.64 17.13 -1.08
N LEU A 306 -22.17 16.80 -2.28
CA LEU A 306 -21.11 17.52 -2.99
C LEU A 306 -21.40 19.01 -3.17
N SER A 307 -22.67 19.41 -3.38
CA SER A 307 -23.06 20.83 -3.50
C SER A 307 -22.88 21.64 -2.21
N ALA A 308 -22.68 20.99 -1.06
CA ALA A 308 -22.40 21.63 0.20
C ALA A 308 -20.89 21.64 0.55
N ALA A 309 -20.07 20.97 -0.23
CA ALA A 309 -18.63 20.90 -0.02
C ALA A 309 -17.95 22.21 -0.47
N ARG A 310 -17.40 22.97 0.49
CA ARG A 310 -16.65 24.18 0.22
C ARG A 310 -15.15 23.94 0.41
N TYR A 311 -14.40 24.28 -0.62
CA TYR A 311 -12.94 24.16 -0.69
C TYR A 311 -12.28 25.54 -0.52
N SER A 312 -10.98 25.57 -0.34
CA SER A 312 -10.18 26.81 -0.29
C SER A 312 -10.00 27.49 -1.64
N LYS A 313 -10.22 26.74 -2.74
CA LYS A 313 -10.25 27.26 -4.11
C LYS A 313 -11.50 26.79 -4.81
N THR A 314 -11.82 27.39 -5.97
CA THR A 314 -12.90 26.92 -6.83
C THR A 314 -12.62 25.49 -7.27
N ASN A 315 -13.58 24.58 -7.05
CA ASN A 315 -13.50 23.19 -7.48
C ASN A 315 -14.03 23.08 -8.90
N SER A 316 -13.15 23.09 -9.89
CA SER A 316 -13.44 22.93 -11.32
C SER A 316 -12.41 22.00 -11.96
N LYS A 317 -12.63 21.58 -13.21
CA LYS A 317 -11.67 20.77 -13.97
C LYS A 317 -10.30 21.46 -14.06
N GLU A 318 -10.30 22.77 -14.28
CA GLU A 318 -9.09 23.60 -14.45
C GLU A 318 -8.25 23.67 -13.17
N THR A 319 -8.87 23.44 -12.00
CA THR A 319 -8.17 23.46 -10.71
C THR A 319 -7.90 22.07 -10.16
N ARG A 320 -8.79 21.09 -10.36
CA ARG A 320 -8.61 19.74 -9.85
C ARG A 320 -7.44 19.00 -10.46
N LEU A 321 -7.34 19.01 -11.81
CA LEU A 321 -6.28 18.29 -12.53
C LEU A 321 -4.89 18.72 -12.09
N PRO A 322 -4.51 20.02 -12.15
CA PRO A 322 -3.17 20.44 -11.74
C PRO A 322 -2.92 20.23 -10.24
N THR A 323 -3.98 20.16 -9.44
CA THR A 323 -3.85 19.89 -8.00
C THR A 323 -3.41 18.44 -7.75
N ILE A 324 -4.08 17.48 -8.36
CA ILE A 324 -3.75 16.05 -8.16
C ILE A 324 -2.43 15.70 -8.82
N ALA A 325 -2.21 16.18 -10.07
CA ALA A 325 -0.93 15.98 -10.75
C ALA A 325 0.24 16.60 -9.98
N GLY A 326 0.08 17.85 -9.50
CA GLY A 326 1.11 18.55 -8.72
C GLY A 326 1.42 17.88 -7.38
N PHE A 327 0.43 17.30 -6.71
CA PHE A 327 0.68 16.48 -5.52
C PHE A 327 1.56 15.27 -5.86
N LEU A 328 1.22 14.52 -6.91
CA LEU A 328 1.99 13.33 -7.32
C LEU A 328 3.38 13.69 -7.81
N GLU A 329 3.52 14.77 -8.58
CA GLU A 329 4.84 15.30 -9.01
C GLU A 329 5.73 15.58 -7.80
N ARG A 330 5.20 16.33 -6.83
CA ARG A 330 5.93 16.66 -5.62
C ARG A 330 6.27 15.42 -4.79
N ALA A 331 5.30 14.53 -4.61
CA ALA A 331 5.50 13.27 -3.88
C ALA A 331 6.60 12.42 -4.55
N ARG A 332 6.57 12.28 -5.90
CA ARG A 332 7.60 11.54 -6.65
C ARG A 332 8.99 12.18 -6.52
N LYS A 333 9.06 13.51 -6.56
CA LYS A 333 10.29 14.27 -6.39
C LYS A 333 10.91 14.09 -5.01
N GLU A 334 10.09 14.06 -3.95
CA GLU A 334 10.59 13.99 -2.57
C GLU A 334 10.80 12.52 -2.08
N ILE A 335 10.04 11.56 -2.63
CA ILE A 335 10.15 10.14 -2.24
C ILE A 335 11.15 9.40 -3.11
N GLY A 336 11.25 9.71 -4.41
CA GLY A 336 12.16 9.04 -5.35
C GLY A 336 13.59 8.89 -4.87
N PRO A 337 14.21 9.97 -4.35
CA PRO A 337 15.57 9.95 -3.82
C PRO A 337 15.77 9.09 -2.58
N THR A 338 14.70 8.64 -1.91
CA THR A 338 14.79 7.69 -0.80
C THR A 338 14.98 6.23 -1.27
N GLY A 339 14.87 5.98 -2.58
CA GLY A 339 14.97 4.65 -3.17
C GLY A 339 13.63 3.90 -3.29
N ALA A 340 12.54 4.42 -2.74
CA ALA A 340 11.22 3.82 -2.92
C ALA A 340 10.61 4.16 -4.28
N PHE A 341 9.70 3.32 -4.76
CA PHE A 341 8.81 3.64 -5.86
C PHE A 341 7.56 4.38 -5.36
N VAL A 342 6.92 5.11 -6.27
CA VAL A 342 5.67 5.84 -6.01
C VAL A 342 4.58 5.35 -6.95
N GLY A 343 3.46 4.89 -6.39
CA GLY A 343 2.27 4.49 -7.09
C GLY A 343 1.07 5.37 -6.76
N ALA A 344 0.07 5.38 -7.63
CA ALA A 344 -1.21 6.04 -7.39
C ALA A 344 -2.38 5.16 -7.80
N ASP A 345 -3.38 5.05 -6.91
CA ASP A 345 -4.63 4.37 -7.20
C ASP A 345 -5.56 5.31 -7.98
N VAL A 346 -6.08 4.81 -9.08
CA VAL A 346 -6.99 5.57 -9.94
C VAL A 346 -8.30 4.80 -10.18
N PHE A 347 -9.38 5.52 -10.38
CA PHE A 347 -10.65 4.89 -10.71
C PHE A 347 -10.56 4.14 -12.04
N GLY A 348 -11.19 2.96 -12.10
CA GLY A 348 -11.22 2.16 -13.32
C GLY A 348 -11.83 2.91 -14.51
N TYR A 349 -12.84 3.75 -14.28
CA TYR A 349 -13.44 4.57 -15.34
C TYR A 349 -12.50 5.61 -15.96
N THR A 350 -11.37 5.94 -15.34
CA THR A 350 -10.34 6.79 -15.97
C THR A 350 -9.81 6.19 -17.27
N ALA A 351 -9.91 4.86 -17.44
CA ALA A 351 -9.58 4.18 -18.69
C ALA A 351 -10.43 4.66 -19.87
N PHE A 352 -11.70 4.94 -19.63
CA PHE A 352 -12.72 5.22 -20.66
C PHE A 352 -13.06 6.72 -20.76
N ASN A 353 -12.81 7.50 -19.71
CA ASN A 353 -13.11 8.91 -19.66
C ASN A 353 -11.91 9.73 -20.13
N GLU A 354 -12.14 10.68 -21.05
CA GLU A 354 -11.12 11.62 -21.53
C GLU A 354 -11.00 12.88 -20.65
N ASN A 355 -12.02 13.14 -19.81
CA ASN A 355 -12.01 14.22 -18.83
C ASN A 355 -11.30 13.80 -17.53
N ASP A 356 -11.34 14.66 -16.50
CA ASP A 356 -10.75 14.39 -15.18
C ASP A 356 -11.62 13.49 -14.28
N THR A 357 -12.64 12.84 -14.86
CA THR A 357 -13.61 11.96 -14.15
C THR A 357 -14.30 12.68 -12.99
N ASP A 358 -14.36 14.03 -13.03
CA ASP A 358 -14.85 14.95 -12.00
C ASP A 358 -14.14 14.85 -10.63
N ILE A 359 -12.97 14.22 -10.60
CA ILE A 359 -12.18 13.94 -9.37
C ILE A 359 -10.73 14.36 -9.48
N GLY A 360 -10.32 14.97 -10.59
CA GLY A 360 -8.94 15.37 -10.83
C GLY A 360 -8.04 14.21 -11.32
N GLN A 361 -8.61 13.12 -11.82
CA GLN A 361 -7.85 11.98 -12.35
C GLN A 361 -8.00 11.88 -13.87
N ARG A 362 -6.92 12.12 -14.60
CA ARG A 362 -6.77 11.87 -16.04
C ARG A 362 -5.41 11.21 -16.29
N ILE A 363 -5.40 10.14 -17.05
CA ILE A 363 -4.21 9.27 -17.21
C ILE A 363 -2.99 10.04 -17.71
N GLU A 364 -3.17 10.90 -18.72
CA GLU A 364 -2.11 11.64 -19.38
C GLU A 364 -1.38 12.62 -18.44
N GLU A 365 -2.10 13.20 -17.46
CA GLU A 365 -1.52 14.11 -16.47
C GLU A 365 -0.91 13.37 -15.28
N LEU A 366 -1.39 12.19 -14.92
CA LEU A 366 -0.89 11.49 -13.74
C LEU A 366 0.30 10.58 -14.07
N ALA A 367 0.29 9.95 -15.25
CA ALA A 367 1.30 8.97 -15.66
C ALA A 367 2.76 9.48 -15.60
N PRO A 368 3.07 10.74 -15.95
CA PRO A 368 4.44 11.26 -15.87
C PRO A 368 5.00 11.35 -14.44
N HIS A 369 4.14 11.42 -13.44
CA HIS A 369 4.48 11.74 -12.06
C HIS A 369 4.53 10.54 -11.11
N VAL A 370 4.35 9.32 -11.61
CA VAL A 370 4.39 8.10 -10.80
C VAL A 370 5.18 6.98 -11.48
N ASP A 371 5.65 6.04 -10.69
CA ASP A 371 6.30 4.82 -11.17
C ASP A 371 5.25 3.75 -11.54
N PHE A 372 4.10 3.74 -10.82
CA PHE A 372 3.00 2.81 -11.05
C PHE A 372 1.65 3.53 -11.07
N LEU A 373 0.83 3.30 -12.10
CA LEU A 373 -0.59 3.56 -12.07
C LEU A 373 -1.33 2.27 -11.71
N CYS A 374 -2.17 2.35 -10.69
CA CYS A 374 -2.87 1.21 -10.11
C CYS A 374 -4.38 1.38 -10.26
N PRO A 375 -4.94 1.08 -11.45
CA PRO A 375 -6.38 1.26 -11.67
C PRO A 375 -7.19 0.23 -10.89
N MET A 376 -8.25 0.70 -10.21
CA MET A 376 -9.23 -0.12 -9.52
C MET A 376 -10.24 -0.69 -10.52
N VAL A 377 -9.89 -1.81 -11.15
CA VAL A 377 -10.69 -2.41 -12.23
C VAL A 377 -11.67 -3.48 -11.73
N TYR A 378 -12.27 -3.20 -10.57
CA TYR A 378 -13.29 -4.08 -9.98
C TYR A 378 -14.54 -4.12 -10.83
N PRO A 379 -14.99 -5.28 -11.40
CA PRO A 379 -16.20 -5.34 -12.18
C PRO A 379 -17.43 -4.76 -11.48
N SER A 380 -17.57 -4.94 -10.17
CA SER A 380 -18.64 -4.34 -9.37
C SER A 380 -18.62 -2.80 -9.33
N GLY A 381 -17.51 -2.17 -9.62
CA GLY A 381 -17.35 -0.71 -9.63
C GLY A 381 -17.83 -0.05 -10.94
N TYR A 382 -18.03 -0.83 -11.99
CA TYR A 382 -18.43 -0.31 -13.31
C TYR A 382 -19.96 -0.32 -13.47
N HIS A 383 -20.67 0.43 -12.64
CA HIS A 383 -22.14 0.44 -12.56
C HIS A 383 -22.86 0.84 -13.86
N LEU A 384 -22.20 1.56 -14.76
CA LEU A 384 -22.70 1.87 -16.11
C LEU A 384 -22.24 0.86 -17.17
N GLY A 385 -21.48 -0.18 -16.77
CA GLY A 385 -20.80 -1.09 -17.70
C GLY A 385 -19.58 -0.45 -18.35
N ILE A 386 -19.06 -1.11 -19.37
CA ILE A 386 -18.03 -0.60 -20.29
C ILE A 386 -18.52 -0.75 -21.72
N PRO A 387 -17.94 -0.08 -22.73
CA PRO A 387 -18.33 -0.24 -24.13
C PRO A 387 -18.41 -1.72 -24.54
N GLY A 388 -19.54 -2.15 -25.05
CA GLY A 388 -19.84 -3.53 -25.43
C GLY A 388 -20.28 -4.47 -24.28
N TYR A 389 -20.14 -4.07 -23.01
CA TYR A 389 -20.41 -4.96 -21.86
C TYR A 389 -21.21 -4.23 -20.76
N ARG A 390 -22.53 -4.27 -20.87
CA ARG A 390 -23.44 -3.61 -19.89
C ARG A 390 -23.49 -4.27 -18.53
N ASN A 391 -23.16 -5.57 -18.44
CA ASN A 391 -23.09 -6.29 -17.16
C ASN A 391 -21.62 -6.70 -16.88
N PRO A 392 -20.86 -5.85 -16.21
CA PRO A 392 -19.42 -6.05 -16.01
C PRO A 392 -19.12 -7.28 -15.13
N VAL A 393 -19.96 -7.60 -14.14
CA VAL A 393 -19.70 -8.75 -13.25
C VAL A 393 -19.85 -10.11 -13.94
N LYS A 394 -20.54 -10.15 -15.09
CA LYS A 394 -20.59 -11.32 -15.99
C LYS A 394 -19.39 -11.38 -16.94
N ASN A 395 -18.64 -10.30 -17.07
CA ASN A 395 -17.55 -10.14 -18.03
C ASN A 395 -16.26 -9.65 -17.35
N PRO A 396 -15.78 -10.31 -16.27
CA PRO A 396 -14.65 -9.82 -15.49
C PRO A 396 -13.34 -9.76 -16.30
N TYR A 397 -13.15 -10.69 -17.25
CA TYR A 397 -12.01 -10.67 -18.17
C TYR A 397 -12.00 -9.39 -19.02
N GLN A 398 -13.11 -9.08 -19.69
CA GLN A 398 -13.20 -7.94 -20.60
C GLN A 398 -13.05 -6.61 -19.87
N VAL A 399 -13.62 -6.49 -18.67
CA VAL A 399 -13.48 -5.29 -17.85
C VAL A 399 -12.02 -5.01 -17.55
N VAL A 400 -11.29 -6.02 -17.08
CA VAL A 400 -9.86 -5.87 -16.74
C VAL A 400 -9.03 -5.63 -18.00
N TYR A 401 -9.20 -6.46 -19.02
CA TYR A 401 -8.43 -6.40 -20.27
C TYR A 401 -8.55 -5.02 -20.95
N GLU A 402 -9.78 -4.56 -21.17
CA GLU A 402 -10.02 -3.28 -21.85
C GLU A 402 -9.54 -2.09 -21.03
N SER A 403 -9.75 -2.10 -19.70
CA SER A 403 -9.28 -1.02 -18.84
C SER A 403 -7.74 -0.92 -18.86
N VAL A 404 -7.03 -2.01 -18.67
CA VAL A 404 -5.56 -2.04 -18.67
C VAL A 404 -5.02 -1.65 -20.05
N ARG A 405 -5.56 -2.25 -21.12
CA ARG A 405 -5.14 -1.95 -22.51
C ARG A 405 -5.28 -0.47 -22.85
N LEU A 406 -6.42 0.15 -22.50
CA LEU A 406 -6.67 1.57 -22.75
C LEU A 406 -5.74 2.47 -21.92
N ILE A 407 -5.54 2.19 -20.64
CA ILE A 407 -4.64 2.98 -19.79
C ILE A 407 -3.21 2.88 -20.33
N ARG A 408 -2.72 1.70 -20.71
CA ARG A 408 -1.40 1.55 -21.34
C ARG A 408 -1.28 2.35 -22.64
N LYS A 409 -2.31 2.34 -23.48
CA LYS A 409 -2.33 3.16 -24.70
C LYS A 409 -2.24 4.65 -24.37
N ARG A 410 -2.98 5.11 -23.37
CA ARG A 410 -3.07 6.53 -22.98
C ARG A 410 -1.84 7.02 -22.21
N SER A 411 -1.11 6.14 -21.56
CA SER A 411 0.17 6.45 -20.89
C SER A 411 1.41 6.17 -21.76
N ALA A 412 1.22 5.81 -23.03
CA ALA A 412 2.33 5.57 -23.95
C ALA A 412 3.27 6.78 -24.04
N GLY A 413 4.57 6.51 -24.05
CA GLY A 413 5.61 7.58 -24.04
C GLY A 413 6.05 8.01 -22.64
N THR A 414 5.42 7.46 -21.58
CA THR A 414 5.89 7.61 -20.19
C THR A 414 6.50 6.30 -19.68
N PRO A 415 7.41 6.34 -18.67
CA PRO A 415 7.99 5.13 -18.10
C PRO A 415 7.08 4.40 -17.11
N VAL A 416 5.86 4.90 -16.88
CA VAL A 416 4.92 4.37 -15.90
C VAL A 416 4.55 2.91 -16.21
N GLN A 417 4.46 2.10 -15.17
CA GLN A 417 3.96 0.74 -15.26
C GLN A 417 2.52 0.65 -14.76
N ILE A 418 1.72 -0.24 -15.37
CA ILE A 418 0.31 -0.43 -14.98
C ILE A 418 0.18 -1.70 -14.17
N ARG A 419 -0.36 -1.56 -12.95
CA ARG A 419 -0.56 -2.67 -12.01
C ARG A 419 -1.97 -2.59 -11.41
N PRO A 420 -2.96 -3.25 -12.02
CA PRO A 420 -4.36 -3.13 -11.63
C PRO A 420 -4.66 -3.77 -10.28
N TRP A 421 -5.65 -3.21 -9.58
CA TRP A 421 -6.37 -3.83 -8.51
C TRP A 421 -7.48 -4.73 -9.05
N LEU A 422 -7.49 -6.00 -8.64
CA LEU A 422 -8.46 -7.02 -9.06
C LEU A 422 -9.41 -7.36 -7.92
N GLN A 423 -10.65 -7.66 -8.28
CA GLN A 423 -11.72 -7.98 -7.33
C GLN A 423 -11.63 -9.44 -6.87
N ASP A 424 -11.45 -9.64 -5.56
CA ASP A 424 -11.58 -10.94 -4.90
C ASP A 424 -12.57 -10.84 -3.72
N PHE A 425 -13.72 -10.23 -3.97
CA PHE A 425 -14.80 -10.05 -3.00
C PHE A 425 -16.15 -10.16 -3.70
N LYS A 426 -17.19 -10.46 -2.89
CA LYS A 426 -18.57 -10.57 -3.37
C LYS A 426 -19.04 -9.29 -4.05
N ASP A 427 -19.71 -9.42 -5.22
CA ASP A 427 -20.34 -8.30 -5.88
C ASP A 427 -21.30 -7.55 -4.95
N TYR A 428 -21.25 -6.23 -4.99
CA TYR A 428 -22.12 -5.37 -4.17
C TYR A 428 -23.16 -4.60 -5.02
N ALA A 429 -22.98 -4.53 -6.33
CA ALA A 429 -23.72 -3.60 -7.19
C ALA A 429 -24.78 -4.27 -8.07
N PHE A 430 -24.53 -5.48 -8.57
CA PHE A 430 -25.37 -6.12 -9.60
C PHE A 430 -26.17 -7.30 -9.04
N ASP A 431 -25.65 -8.51 -9.13
CA ASP A 431 -26.39 -9.75 -8.83
C ASP A 431 -25.89 -10.46 -7.54
N LYS A 432 -25.02 -9.81 -6.80
CA LYS A 432 -24.45 -10.32 -5.53
C LYS A 432 -23.69 -11.63 -5.65
N ARG A 433 -23.18 -11.96 -6.86
CA ARG A 433 -22.37 -13.17 -7.06
C ARG A 433 -21.09 -13.15 -6.24
N ILE A 434 -20.62 -14.34 -5.92
CA ILE A 434 -19.29 -14.53 -5.34
C ILE A 434 -18.28 -14.46 -6.49
N PHE A 435 -17.23 -13.69 -6.30
CA PHE A 435 -16.05 -13.74 -7.15
C PHE A 435 -15.17 -14.88 -6.64
N GLY A 436 -15.31 -16.03 -7.27
CA GLY A 436 -14.60 -17.25 -6.91
C GLY A 436 -13.45 -17.54 -7.88
N VAL A 437 -13.05 -18.82 -7.94
CA VAL A 437 -11.91 -19.25 -8.77
C VAL A 437 -12.05 -18.85 -10.23
N PRO A 438 -13.20 -19.02 -10.91
CA PRO A 438 -13.33 -18.64 -12.33
C PRO A 438 -13.16 -17.13 -12.55
N GLU A 439 -13.81 -16.29 -11.72
CA GLU A 439 -13.81 -14.84 -11.88
C GLU A 439 -12.43 -14.24 -11.56
N VAL A 440 -11.76 -14.72 -10.51
CA VAL A 440 -10.40 -14.25 -10.15
C VAL A 440 -9.38 -14.70 -11.20
N LYS A 441 -9.43 -15.95 -11.66
CA LYS A 441 -8.57 -16.43 -12.78
C LYS A 441 -8.77 -15.63 -14.05
N ALA A 442 -10.01 -15.30 -14.41
CA ALA A 442 -10.32 -14.52 -15.59
C ALA A 442 -9.69 -13.11 -15.51
N GLN A 443 -9.76 -12.46 -14.34
CA GLN A 443 -9.14 -11.15 -14.12
C GLN A 443 -7.60 -11.21 -14.16
N VAL A 444 -6.98 -12.21 -13.51
CA VAL A 444 -5.51 -12.39 -13.55
C VAL A 444 -5.04 -12.60 -14.98
N LYS A 445 -5.70 -13.51 -15.73
CA LYS A 445 -5.39 -13.74 -17.14
C LYS A 445 -5.51 -12.46 -17.98
N ALA A 446 -6.58 -11.70 -17.78
CA ALA A 446 -6.81 -10.46 -18.50
C ALA A 446 -5.74 -9.41 -18.22
N ALA A 447 -5.31 -9.26 -16.97
CA ALA A 447 -4.23 -8.35 -16.59
C ALA A 447 -2.90 -8.73 -17.28
N ASP A 448 -2.51 -10.02 -17.22
CA ASP A 448 -1.29 -10.53 -17.87
C ASP A 448 -1.37 -10.30 -19.41
N GLU A 449 -2.47 -10.66 -20.07
CA GLU A 449 -2.64 -10.53 -21.52
C GLU A 449 -2.76 -9.09 -22.02
N ALA A 450 -3.30 -8.18 -21.18
CA ALA A 450 -3.29 -6.75 -21.46
C ALA A 450 -1.93 -6.10 -21.24
N GLY A 451 -0.94 -6.84 -20.73
CA GLY A 451 0.44 -6.39 -20.52
C GLY A 451 0.61 -5.56 -19.23
N ALA A 452 -0.14 -5.86 -18.18
CA ALA A 452 0.12 -5.29 -16.86
C ALA A 452 1.44 -5.80 -16.28
N THR A 453 2.09 -4.97 -15.44
CA THR A 453 3.32 -5.34 -14.73
C THR A 453 2.97 -5.93 -13.36
N GLY A 454 2.20 -7.01 -13.38
CA GLY A 454 1.63 -7.64 -12.19
C GLY A 454 0.22 -7.14 -11.85
N TYR A 455 -0.23 -7.45 -10.64
CA TYR A 455 -1.55 -7.07 -10.14
C TYR A 455 -1.59 -7.07 -8.61
N MET A 456 -2.67 -6.52 -8.05
CA MET A 456 -2.96 -6.58 -6.62
C MET A 456 -4.39 -7.09 -6.41
N LEU A 457 -4.58 -8.02 -5.48
CA LEU A 457 -5.89 -8.53 -5.09
C LEU A 457 -6.47 -7.68 -3.96
N TRP A 458 -7.71 -7.26 -4.12
CA TRP A 458 -8.47 -6.55 -3.09
C TRP A 458 -9.55 -7.43 -2.50
N ASN A 459 -9.49 -7.61 -1.19
CA ASN A 459 -10.60 -8.15 -0.39
C ASN A 459 -10.62 -7.43 0.97
N PRO A 460 -11.71 -6.71 1.32
CA PRO A 460 -11.79 -5.96 2.58
C PRO A 460 -11.79 -6.85 3.83
N LYS A 461 -12.03 -8.15 3.69
CA LYS A 461 -11.93 -9.15 4.76
C LYS A 461 -10.57 -9.84 4.83
N ASN A 462 -9.66 -9.53 3.88
CA ASN A 462 -8.36 -10.21 3.72
C ASN A 462 -8.49 -11.75 3.58
N ASP A 463 -9.54 -12.18 2.90
CA ASP A 463 -9.82 -13.59 2.62
C ASP A 463 -9.79 -13.82 1.10
N TYR A 464 -8.77 -14.52 0.61
CA TYR A 464 -8.43 -14.58 -0.80
C TYR A 464 -8.67 -15.96 -1.39
N THR A 465 -9.08 -15.99 -2.66
CA THR A 465 -9.35 -17.20 -3.46
C THR A 465 -8.05 -17.84 -3.94
N GLY A 466 -7.27 -18.42 -3.01
CA GLY A 466 -5.94 -18.98 -3.29
C GLY A 466 -5.89 -20.05 -4.40
N ALA A 467 -6.99 -20.79 -4.60
CA ALA A 467 -7.10 -21.77 -5.68
C ALA A 467 -7.14 -21.14 -7.09
N ALA A 468 -7.34 -19.83 -7.20
CA ALA A 468 -7.28 -19.09 -8.46
C ALA A 468 -5.84 -18.76 -8.87
N LEU A 469 -4.87 -18.87 -7.97
CA LEU A 469 -3.49 -18.44 -8.15
C LEU A 469 -2.60 -19.63 -8.54
N ARG A 470 -1.55 -19.36 -9.32
CA ARG A 470 -0.54 -20.35 -9.66
C ARG A 470 0.28 -20.69 -8.41
N GLN A 471 0.55 -21.98 -8.19
CA GLN A 471 1.37 -22.43 -7.07
C GLN A 471 2.86 -22.24 -7.41
N LYS A 472 3.71 -21.87 -6.44
CA LYS A 472 5.16 -21.65 -6.66
C LYS A 472 5.87 -22.88 -7.24
N GLY A 473 5.53 -24.08 -6.82
CA GLY A 473 6.10 -25.32 -7.37
C GLY A 473 5.84 -25.53 -8.87
N SER A 474 4.75 -24.99 -9.41
CA SER A 474 4.44 -25.04 -10.85
C SER A 474 5.14 -23.94 -11.67
N LEU A 475 5.73 -22.93 -11.01
CA LEU A 475 6.47 -21.85 -11.69
C LEU A 475 7.92 -22.24 -12.00
N ALA A 476 8.48 -23.17 -11.25
CA ALA A 476 9.85 -23.69 -11.45
C ALA A 476 9.98 -24.69 -12.61
N ALA A 477 8.86 -25.14 -13.20
CA ALA A 477 8.81 -26.16 -14.24
C ALA A 477 8.66 -25.60 -15.68
N ARG A 478 8.94 -24.29 -15.90
CA ARG A 478 8.88 -23.68 -17.23
C ARG A 478 10.16 -22.97 -17.60
#